data_5a7060837d46a5187dc02e50c4b908c0
#
_entry.id   5a7060837d46a5187dc02e50c4b908c0
#
_cell.length_a   1.000
_cell.length_b   1.000
_cell.length_c   1.000
_cell.angle_alpha   90.00
_cell.angle_beta   90.00
_cell.angle_gamma   90.00
#
_symmetry.space_group_name_H-M   'P 1'
#
loop_
_entity.id
_entity.type
_entity.pdbx_description
1 polymer ?
#
loop_
_entity_poly.entity_id
_entity_poly.type
_entity_poly.pdbx_seq_one_letter_code
_entity_poly.pdbx_strand_id
1 'polypeptide(L)'
;IIKAPDMASYECLLKGNVIGNLTGIYDVAKVGKVLFRPIHHEDYALWLSILKKGFIARNTNTVTALYRVRKASVSSRKLAVLSWQWNIYMNVEKIGIIKSAYYYINYACRALHKKLI
;
A
#
# COMPACT_ATOMS: atom_id res chain seq x y z
N ILE A 1 4.56 -13.09 -12.32
CA ILE A 1 3.95 -13.35 -11.00
C ILE A 1 4.46 -12.31 -10.00
N ILE A 2 3.53 -11.60 -9.38
CA ILE A 2 3.87 -10.67 -8.30
C ILE A 2 3.88 -11.45 -6.99
N LYS A 3 5.01 -11.45 -6.31
CA LYS A 3 5.15 -12.15 -5.04
C LYS A 3 5.17 -11.14 -3.89
N ALA A 4 4.19 -11.24 -2.99
CA ALA A 4 4.14 -10.43 -1.80
C ALA A 4 5.06 -11.02 -0.71
N PRO A 5 5.57 -10.19 0.23
CA PRO A 5 6.33 -10.73 1.35
C PRO A 5 5.48 -11.66 2.22
N ASP A 6 6.12 -12.55 2.97
CA ASP A 6 5.41 -13.51 3.82
C ASP A 6 4.64 -12.80 4.95
N MET A 7 5.20 -11.72 5.47
CA MET A 7 4.58 -10.92 6.52
C MET A 7 4.82 -9.44 6.28
N ALA A 8 3.89 -8.61 6.72
CA ALA A 8 4.01 -7.16 6.63
C ALA A 8 3.47 -6.50 7.89
N SER A 9 4.30 -5.64 8.48
CA SER A 9 3.91 -4.78 9.60
C SER A 9 3.50 -3.40 9.07
N TYR A 10 3.02 -2.54 9.97
CA TYR A 10 2.70 -1.15 9.63
C TYR A 10 3.89 -0.43 9.00
N GLU A 11 5.07 -0.56 9.58
CA GLU A 11 6.29 0.09 9.07
C GLU A 11 6.67 -0.43 7.69
N CYS A 12 6.56 -1.73 7.47
CA CYS A 12 6.79 -2.33 6.15
C CYS A 12 5.82 -1.77 5.12
N LEU A 13 4.55 -1.64 5.47
CA LEU A 13 3.52 -1.13 4.58
C LEU A 13 3.69 0.36 4.26
N LEU A 14 4.25 1.14 5.18
CA LEU A 14 4.55 2.56 4.93
C LEU A 14 5.55 2.75 3.79
N LYS A 15 6.42 1.77 3.56
CA LYS A 15 7.40 1.82 2.46
C LYS A 15 6.78 1.54 1.09
N GLY A 16 5.54 1.15 1.04
CA GLY A 16 4.80 0.85 -0.18
C GLY A 16 3.74 -0.20 0.06
N ASN A 17 2.65 -0.14 -0.70
CA ASN A 17 1.55 -1.08 -0.57
C ASN A 17 1.94 -2.45 -1.13
N VAL A 18 2.04 -3.45 -0.26
CA VAL A 18 2.34 -4.83 -0.63
C VAL A 18 1.10 -5.73 -0.56
N ILE A 19 -0.04 -5.18 -0.18
CA ILE A 19 -1.31 -5.91 -0.10
C ILE A 19 -2.17 -5.51 -1.29
N GLY A 20 -2.36 -6.45 -2.23
CA GLY A 20 -3.21 -6.21 -3.39
C GLY A 20 -4.68 -6.11 -3.00
N ASN A 21 -5.40 -5.14 -3.55
CA ASN A 21 -6.81 -4.94 -3.24
C ASN A 21 -7.67 -6.14 -3.65
N LEU A 22 -7.28 -6.85 -4.71
CA LEU A 22 -8.02 -8.02 -5.20
C LEU A 22 -8.00 -9.21 -4.24
N THR A 23 -6.95 -9.33 -3.43
CA THR A 23 -6.69 -10.53 -2.63
C THR A 23 -6.55 -10.25 -1.14
N GLY A 24 -6.73 -9.01 -0.71
CA GLY A 24 -6.64 -8.64 0.70
C GLY A 24 -7.92 -9.00 1.45
N ILE A 25 -7.77 -9.66 2.59
CA ILE A 25 -8.87 -9.95 3.51
C ILE A 25 -8.44 -9.68 4.95
N TYR A 26 -9.40 -9.42 5.81
CA TYR A 26 -9.13 -9.28 7.23
C TYR A 26 -10.29 -9.84 8.07
N ASP A 27 -9.97 -10.22 9.30
CA ASP A 27 -10.96 -10.79 10.22
C ASP A 27 -11.68 -9.67 10.98
N VAL A 28 -12.93 -9.44 10.63
CA VAL A 28 -13.76 -8.39 11.24
C VAL A 28 -13.96 -8.61 12.74
N ALA A 29 -14.02 -9.86 13.18
CA ALA A 29 -14.20 -10.17 14.59
C ALA A 29 -13.01 -9.70 15.45
N LYS A 30 -11.79 -9.75 14.89
CA LYS A 30 -10.58 -9.32 15.60
C LYS A 30 -10.27 -7.84 15.42
N VAL A 31 -10.46 -7.34 14.21
CA VAL A 31 -10.07 -5.97 13.82
C VAL A 31 -11.19 -4.97 14.05
N GLY A 32 -12.42 -5.41 13.90
CA GLY A 32 -13.58 -4.54 13.82
C GLY A 32 -13.83 -4.12 12.38
N LYS A 33 -14.99 -3.56 12.12
CA LYS A 33 -15.37 -3.11 10.79
C LYS A 33 -14.63 -1.79 10.45
N VAL A 34 -13.90 -1.77 9.35
CA VAL A 34 -13.18 -0.59 8.88
C VAL A 34 -13.70 -0.23 7.50
N LEU A 35 -14.11 1.03 7.33
CA LEU A 35 -14.66 1.52 6.07
C LEU A 35 -13.59 2.24 5.25
N PHE A 36 -13.73 2.21 3.92
CA PHE A 36 -12.87 2.99 3.03
C PHE A 36 -13.10 4.48 3.23
N ARG A 37 -12.04 5.27 3.15
CA ARG A 37 -12.13 6.72 3.12
C ARG A 37 -12.32 7.18 1.67
N PRO A 38 -13.03 8.31 1.42
CA PRO A 38 -13.20 8.83 0.07
C PRO A 38 -11.95 9.56 -0.42
N ILE A 39 -10.86 8.85 -0.55
CA ILE A 39 -9.55 9.37 -0.99
C ILE A 39 -8.95 8.43 -2.02
N HIS A 40 -7.94 8.93 -2.75
CA HIS A 40 -7.14 8.08 -3.62
C HIS A 40 -6.27 7.15 -2.76
N HIS A 41 -5.99 5.95 -3.26
CA HIS A 41 -5.34 4.87 -2.50
C HIS A 41 -6.14 4.46 -1.27
N GLU A 42 -7.47 4.39 -1.41
CA GLU A 42 -8.35 4.03 -0.30
C GLU A 42 -8.04 2.67 0.31
N ASP A 43 -7.62 1.71 -0.51
CA ASP A 43 -7.22 0.38 -0.05
C ASP A 43 -5.94 0.45 0.81
N TYR A 44 -4.96 1.22 0.35
CA TYR A 44 -3.71 1.41 1.08
C TYR A 44 -3.96 2.06 2.44
N ALA A 45 -4.79 3.10 2.48
CA ALA A 45 -5.17 3.76 3.72
C ALA A 45 -5.90 2.81 4.68
N LEU A 46 -6.76 1.93 4.14
CA LEU A 46 -7.47 0.92 4.92
C LEU A 46 -6.50 -0.05 5.59
N TRP A 47 -5.56 -0.61 4.81
CA TRP A 47 -4.59 -1.55 5.34
C TRP A 47 -3.65 -0.90 6.36
N LEU A 48 -3.23 0.34 6.12
CA LEU A 48 -2.42 1.09 7.08
C LEU A 48 -3.17 1.28 8.41
N SER A 49 -4.46 1.61 8.35
CA SER A 49 -5.25 1.82 9.56
C SER A 49 -5.38 0.54 10.39
N ILE A 50 -5.48 -0.61 9.73
CA ILE A 50 -5.57 -1.91 10.39
C ILE A 50 -4.22 -2.27 11.04
N LEU A 51 -3.13 -2.18 10.28
CA LEU A 51 -1.81 -2.56 10.80
C LEU A 51 -1.29 -1.60 11.86
N LYS A 52 -1.74 -0.35 11.85
CA LYS A 52 -1.41 0.63 12.88
C LYS A 52 -1.87 0.20 14.27
N LYS A 53 -2.91 -0.63 14.34
CA LYS A 53 -3.43 -1.18 15.60
C LYS A 53 -2.56 -2.30 16.18
N GLY A 54 -1.51 -2.70 15.49
CA GLY A 54 -0.58 -3.75 15.93
C GLY A 54 -0.77 -5.09 15.22
N PHE A 55 -1.68 -5.19 14.27
CA PHE A 55 -1.87 -6.41 13.49
C PHE A 55 -0.76 -6.58 12.45
N ILE A 56 -0.53 -7.83 12.06
CA ILE A 56 0.47 -8.18 11.04
C ILE A 56 -0.25 -8.89 9.90
N ALA A 57 0.01 -8.46 8.67
CA ALA A 57 -0.51 -9.13 7.48
C ALA A 57 0.34 -10.36 7.16
N ARG A 58 -0.30 -11.44 6.77
CA ARG A 58 0.37 -12.68 6.37
C ARG A 58 -0.03 -13.08 4.96
N ASN A 59 0.92 -13.58 4.21
CA ASN A 59 0.71 -14.05 2.85
C ASN A 59 0.33 -15.53 2.88
N THR A 60 -0.73 -15.88 2.16
CA THR A 60 -1.15 -17.30 2.02
C THR A 60 -0.25 -18.09 1.06
N ASN A 61 0.61 -17.39 0.29
CA ASN A 61 1.50 -17.97 -0.70
C ASN A 61 0.79 -18.74 -1.81
N THR A 62 -0.46 -18.35 -2.08
CA THR A 62 -1.27 -18.96 -3.12
C THR A 62 -1.67 -17.90 -4.15
N VAL A 63 -1.57 -18.23 -5.43
CA VAL A 63 -2.04 -17.32 -6.49
C VAL A 63 -3.57 -17.42 -6.54
N THR A 64 -4.24 -16.33 -6.17
CA THR A 64 -5.71 -16.31 -6.04
C THR A 64 -6.41 -15.40 -7.03
N ALA A 65 -5.66 -14.56 -7.75
CA ALA A 65 -6.25 -13.61 -8.70
C ALA A 65 -5.31 -13.32 -9.86
N LEU A 66 -5.89 -12.96 -11.00
CA LEU A 66 -5.15 -12.50 -12.16
C LEU A 66 -5.45 -11.01 -12.36
N TYR A 67 -4.39 -10.22 -12.59
CA TYR A 67 -4.51 -8.79 -12.78
C TYR A 67 -4.17 -8.42 -14.22
N ARG A 68 -5.09 -7.75 -14.90
CA ARG A 68 -4.87 -7.30 -16.27
C ARG A 68 -4.09 -5.98 -16.27
N VAL A 69 -2.95 -5.96 -16.95
CA VAL A 69 -2.14 -4.76 -17.08
C VAL A 69 -2.44 -4.09 -18.43
N ARG A 70 -2.83 -2.82 -18.39
CA ARG A 70 -3.06 -2.02 -19.59
C ARG A 70 -1.90 -1.05 -19.82
N LYS A 71 -1.33 -1.06 -21.02
CA LYS A 71 -0.19 -0.18 -21.35
C LYS A 71 -0.57 1.30 -21.48
N ALA A 72 -1.80 1.60 -21.88
CA ALA A 72 -2.23 2.96 -22.24
C ALA A 72 -2.43 3.91 -21.06
N SER A 73 -2.53 3.42 -19.82
CA SER A 73 -2.90 4.25 -18.68
C SER A 73 -1.73 4.60 -17.75
N VAL A 74 -0.51 4.20 -18.09
CA VAL A 74 0.61 4.23 -17.13
C VAL A 74 1.32 5.58 -17.04
N SER A 75 1.44 6.32 -18.15
CA SER A 75 2.26 7.53 -18.18
C SER A 75 1.63 8.76 -17.52
N SER A 76 0.31 8.95 -17.68
CA SER A 76 -0.37 10.13 -17.13
C SER A 76 -0.68 10.04 -15.63
N ARG A 77 -0.71 8.84 -15.06
CA ARG A 77 -1.06 8.63 -13.66
C ARG A 77 0.14 8.62 -12.70
N LYS A 78 1.36 8.57 -13.23
CA LYS A 78 2.56 8.46 -12.38
C LYS A 78 2.73 9.63 -11.41
N LEU A 79 2.57 10.87 -11.92
CA LEU A 79 2.68 12.06 -11.09
C LEU A 79 1.54 12.14 -10.08
N ALA A 80 0.33 11.77 -10.50
CA ALA A 80 -0.82 11.73 -9.60
C ALA A 80 -0.61 10.72 -8.47
N VAL A 81 -0.12 9.52 -8.80
CA VAL A 81 0.16 8.46 -7.82
C VAL A 81 1.21 8.93 -6.79
N LEU A 82 2.25 9.62 -7.22
CA LEU A 82 3.26 10.15 -6.31
C LEU A 82 2.65 11.17 -5.34
N SER A 83 1.77 12.04 -5.86
CA SER A 83 1.03 13.00 -5.04
C SER A 83 0.13 12.31 -4.02
N TRP A 84 -0.58 11.26 -4.42
CA TRP A 84 -1.46 10.50 -3.53
C TRP A 84 -0.69 9.80 -2.42
N GLN A 85 0.49 9.27 -2.74
CA GLN A 85 1.35 8.62 -1.75
C GLN A 85 1.84 9.62 -0.70
N TRP A 86 2.26 10.82 -1.13
CA TRP A 86 2.66 11.88 -0.22
C TRP A 86 1.51 12.32 0.68
N ASN A 87 0.31 12.43 0.10
CA ASN A 87 -0.90 12.78 0.86
C ASN A 87 -1.20 11.76 1.97
N ILE A 88 -1.01 10.47 1.69
CA ILE A 88 -1.19 9.41 2.69
C ILE A 88 -0.28 9.67 3.89
N TYR A 89 1.00 9.96 3.66
CA TYR A 89 1.95 10.18 4.75
C TYR A 89 1.65 11.44 5.54
N MET A 90 1.38 12.55 4.87
CA MET A 90 1.25 13.86 5.51
C MET A 90 -0.12 14.11 6.12
N ASN A 91 -1.19 13.76 5.40
CA ASN A 91 -2.55 14.16 5.78
C ASN A 91 -3.39 13.02 6.36
N VAL A 92 -3.16 11.80 5.94
CA VAL A 92 -3.92 10.63 6.43
C VAL A 92 -3.24 10.02 7.66
N GLU A 93 -1.95 9.67 7.54
CA GLU A 93 -1.20 9.06 8.65
C GLU A 93 -0.56 10.09 9.56
N LYS A 94 -0.34 11.30 9.08
CA LYS A 94 0.20 12.42 9.88
C LYS A 94 1.50 12.07 10.60
N ILE A 95 2.41 11.41 9.90
CA ILE A 95 3.67 10.93 10.49
C ILE A 95 4.76 12.01 10.57
N GLY A 96 4.49 13.20 10.03
CA GLY A 96 5.45 14.31 10.03
C GLY A 96 6.32 14.33 8.78
N ILE A 97 6.92 15.49 8.51
CA ILE A 97 7.65 15.70 7.26
C ILE A 97 8.92 14.84 7.14
N ILE A 98 9.65 14.63 8.23
CA ILE A 98 10.90 13.86 8.22
C ILE A 98 10.63 12.39 7.92
N LYS A 99 9.69 11.79 8.63
CA LYS A 99 9.28 10.39 8.39
C LYS A 99 8.62 10.22 7.03
N SER A 100 7.81 11.19 6.64
CA SER A 100 7.17 11.17 5.32
C SER A 100 8.21 11.18 4.20
N ALA A 101 9.24 12.00 4.30
CA ALA A 101 10.34 12.03 3.33
C ALA A 101 11.09 10.71 3.30
N TYR A 102 11.38 10.13 4.45
CA TYR A 102 12.06 8.84 4.56
C TYR A 102 11.29 7.73 3.85
N TYR A 103 10.00 7.57 4.17
CA TYR A 103 9.17 6.53 3.56
C TYR A 103 8.88 6.81 2.08
N TYR A 104 8.74 8.09 1.71
CA TYR A 104 8.54 8.48 0.32
C TYR A 104 9.74 8.11 -0.56
N ILE A 105 10.96 8.36 -0.06
CA ILE A 105 12.19 7.97 -0.75
C ILE A 105 12.26 6.45 -0.91
N ASN A 106 11.93 5.69 0.14
CA ASN A 106 11.86 4.23 0.06
C ASN A 106 10.86 3.76 -0.99
N TYR A 107 9.69 4.38 -1.02
CA TYR A 107 8.65 4.08 -2.00
C TYR A 107 9.13 4.36 -3.43
N ALA A 108 9.74 5.53 -3.65
CA ALA A 108 10.25 5.92 -4.96
C ALA A 108 11.36 4.98 -5.44
N CYS A 109 12.28 4.61 -4.55
CA CYS A 109 13.35 3.67 -4.88
C CYS A 109 12.81 2.30 -5.26
N ARG A 110 11.81 1.80 -4.55
CA ARG A 110 11.17 0.52 -4.89
C ARG A 110 10.46 0.57 -6.24
N ALA A 111 9.80 1.68 -6.53
CA ALA A 111 9.12 1.87 -7.81
C ALA A 111 10.11 1.91 -8.98
N LEU A 112 11.25 2.57 -8.80
CA LEU A 112 12.31 2.60 -9.80
C LEU A 112 12.95 1.22 -9.97
N HIS A 113 13.20 0.51 -8.88
CA HIS A 113 13.76 -0.83 -8.93
C HIS A 113 12.87 -1.80 -9.72
N LYS A 114 11.56 -1.72 -9.53
CA LYS A 114 10.60 -2.53 -10.30
C LYS A 114 10.65 -2.25 -11.80
N LYS A 115 10.95 -0.99 -12.20
CA LYS A 115 11.07 -0.63 -13.61
C LYS A 115 12.35 -1.13 -14.25
N LEU A 116 13.42 -1.22 -13.47
CA LEU A 116 14.74 -1.65 -13.99
C LEU A 116 14.85 -3.16 -14.11
N ILE A 117 13.96 -3.90 -13.47
CA ILE A 117 13.87 -5.35 -13.56
C ILE A 117 12.76 -5.73 -14.54
#